data_40eac1bd99e0fbba6cabc5225a9b7515
#
_entry.id   40eac1bd99e0fbba6cabc5225a9b7515
#
_cell.length_a   1.000
_cell.length_b   1.000
_cell.length_c   1.000
_cell.angle_alpha   90.00
_cell.angle_beta   90.00
_cell.angle_gamma   90.00
#
_symmetry.space_group_name_H-M   'P 1'
#
loop_
_entity.id
_entity.type
_entity.pdbx_description
1 polymer ?
#
loop_
_entity_poly.entity_id
_entity_poly.type
_entity_poly.pdbx_seq_one_letter_code
_entity_poly.pdbx_strand_id
1 'polypeptide(L)'
;MLFFTRKKSWKLFAGISLLAVFQFACSNEVKNNSKEINSENNMKSEKLINPEEMTLQARYGVPQGYKRVAVEKGSFAEFLRNQKLKTYGEKVQYFNGNYKRSEGIYDSVFDVEIGDRDLHQCADAIMLLRGEYFYGKKEYDKINFNFVTGFNAQYSKWMQGYRINPNGKGSYYKKSAPSNTYKGFRNFMNIVFGYAGTLSLEKEMTPQKIENMKIG
;
A
#
# COMPACT_ATOMS: atom_id res chain seq x y z
N MET A 1 21.26 1.75 -5.19
CA MET A 1 21.78 0.62 -4.44
C MET A 1 22.87 1.12 -3.53
N LEU A 2 22.56 1.46 -2.30
CA LEU A 2 23.51 1.98 -1.32
C LEU A 2 23.66 0.92 -0.23
N PHE A 3 24.83 0.30 -0.20
CA PHE A 3 25.23 -0.64 0.83
C PHE A 3 25.81 0.12 2.02
N PHE A 4 25.18 -0.02 3.18
CA PHE A 4 25.81 0.35 4.46
C PHE A 4 26.49 -0.88 5.06
N THR A 5 27.81 -0.89 5.08
CA THR A 5 28.61 -1.87 5.78
C THR A 5 28.73 -1.48 7.24
N ARG A 6 28.20 -2.30 8.13
CA ARG A 6 28.36 -2.15 9.58
C ARG A 6 29.61 -2.92 10.03
N LYS A 7 30.64 -2.21 10.46
CA LYS A 7 31.82 -2.78 11.10
C LYS A 7 31.45 -3.39 12.46
N LYS A 8 31.67 -4.69 12.61
CA LYS A 8 31.67 -5.40 13.89
C LYS A 8 33.02 -5.13 14.57
N SER A 9 33.01 -4.56 15.77
CA SER A 9 34.16 -4.62 16.68
C SER A 9 33.88 -5.69 17.73
N TRP A 10 34.73 -6.68 17.76
CA TRP A 10 34.74 -7.79 18.71
C TRP A 10 35.70 -7.42 19.84
N LYS A 11 35.20 -7.37 21.07
CA LYS A 11 36.06 -7.41 22.25
C LYS A 11 35.66 -8.62 23.10
N LEU A 12 36.59 -9.57 23.17
CA LEU A 12 36.62 -10.66 24.17
C LEU A 12 36.82 -10.07 25.55
N PHE A 13 36.09 -10.55 26.53
CA PHE A 13 36.55 -10.64 27.91
C PHE A 13 36.16 -11.99 28.48
N ALA A 14 37.22 -12.74 28.83
CA ALA A 14 37.19 -13.96 29.62
C ALA A 14 37.32 -13.61 31.11
N GLY A 15 36.72 -14.40 31.97
CA GLY A 15 37.05 -14.33 33.40
C GLY A 15 35.96 -14.88 34.32
N ILE A 16 36.04 -16.17 34.62
CA ILE A 16 36.16 -16.83 35.94
C ILE A 16 34.96 -16.80 36.89
N SER A 17 34.38 -17.96 37.01
CA SER A 17 33.94 -18.77 38.16
C SER A 17 33.86 -18.13 39.54
N LEU A 18 32.71 -18.26 40.23
CA LEU A 18 32.66 -18.80 41.61
C LEU A 18 31.27 -19.36 41.94
N LEU A 19 31.25 -20.62 42.38
CA LEU A 19 30.09 -21.26 43.03
C LEU A 19 29.83 -20.64 44.38
N ALA A 20 28.56 -20.44 44.75
CA ALA A 20 28.10 -20.49 46.13
C ALA A 20 26.68 -21.05 46.17
N VAL A 21 26.59 -22.24 46.70
CA VAL A 21 25.35 -22.94 47.07
C VAL A 21 24.85 -22.31 48.38
N PHE A 22 23.62 -21.83 48.44
CA PHE A 22 22.89 -21.68 49.70
C PHE A 22 21.47 -22.26 49.52
N GLN A 23 21.29 -23.43 50.13
CA GLN A 23 19.98 -24.00 50.40
C GLN A 23 19.41 -23.30 51.67
N PHE A 24 18.26 -22.72 51.56
CA PHE A 24 17.39 -22.52 52.71
C PHE A 24 15.97 -22.94 52.35
N ALA A 25 15.57 -24.06 52.95
CA ALA A 25 14.18 -24.46 52.97
C ALA A 25 13.43 -23.59 53.98
N CYS A 26 12.33 -22.99 53.51
CA CYS A 26 11.23 -22.58 54.40
C CYS A 26 9.90 -22.86 53.68
N SER A 27 9.29 -23.92 54.09
CA SER A 27 7.90 -24.24 53.84
C SER A 27 7.00 -23.17 54.50
N ASN A 28 6.19 -22.50 53.70
CA ASN A 28 4.93 -21.93 54.19
C ASN A 28 3.88 -22.11 53.11
N GLU A 29 2.88 -22.88 53.47
CA GLU A 29 1.64 -23.04 52.71
C GLU A 29 0.96 -21.67 52.56
N VAL A 30 0.90 -21.19 51.31
CA VAL A 30 -0.08 -20.20 50.91
C VAL A 30 -1.14 -20.91 50.12
N LYS A 31 -2.27 -21.14 50.75
CA LYS A 31 -3.48 -21.71 50.17
C LYS A 31 -3.88 -20.95 48.90
N ASN A 32 -4.04 -21.72 47.86
CA ASN A 32 -4.64 -21.35 46.57
C ASN A 32 -5.93 -20.52 46.72
N ASN A 33 -5.85 -19.27 46.32
CA ASN A 33 -7.00 -18.49 45.88
C ASN A 33 -6.76 -17.94 44.48
N SER A 34 -6.37 -18.84 43.54
CA SER A 34 -6.19 -18.52 42.15
C SER A 34 -7.27 -19.21 41.27
N LYS A 35 -8.51 -19.17 41.72
CA LYS A 35 -9.63 -19.79 41.00
C LYS A 35 -10.73 -18.85 40.55
N GLU A 36 -10.59 -17.53 40.68
CA GLU A 36 -11.68 -16.61 40.27
C GLU A 36 -11.28 -15.44 39.36
N ILE A 37 -10.07 -15.41 38.77
CA ILE A 37 -9.70 -14.33 37.86
C ILE A 37 -9.62 -14.80 36.37
N ASN A 38 -9.95 -16.08 36.09
CA ASN A 38 -9.85 -16.63 34.73
C ASN A 38 -11.20 -16.75 33.97
N SER A 39 -12.28 -16.13 34.43
CA SER A 39 -13.58 -16.27 33.76
C SER A 39 -14.12 -15.01 33.05
N GLU A 40 -13.42 -13.88 33.09
CA GLU A 40 -13.92 -12.66 32.42
C GLU A 40 -13.08 -12.13 31.24
N ASN A 41 -11.96 -12.76 30.90
CA ASN A 41 -11.18 -12.40 29.71
C ASN A 41 -11.40 -13.32 28.51
N ASN A 42 -12.59 -13.91 28.40
CA ASN A 42 -13.06 -14.42 27.11
C ASN A 42 -13.63 -13.26 26.29
N MET A 43 -12.84 -12.20 26.07
CA MET A 43 -13.11 -11.27 25.00
C MET A 43 -13.06 -12.12 23.71
N LYS A 44 -14.24 -12.48 23.23
CA LYS A 44 -14.50 -13.02 21.93
C LYS A 44 -13.66 -12.23 20.97
N SER A 45 -12.55 -12.77 20.44
CA SER A 45 -11.71 -12.07 19.50
C SER A 45 -12.63 -11.74 18.32
N GLU A 46 -13.00 -10.47 18.23
CA GLU A 46 -13.91 -9.98 17.23
C GLU A 46 -13.22 -10.22 15.88
N LYS A 47 -13.83 -11.06 15.06
CA LYS A 47 -13.28 -11.41 13.75
C LYS A 47 -13.41 -10.18 12.84
N LEU A 48 -12.40 -9.32 12.87
CA LEU A 48 -12.40 -8.06 12.11
C LEU A 48 -12.27 -8.27 10.59
N ILE A 49 -11.92 -9.47 10.15
CA ILE A 49 -11.77 -9.81 8.74
C ILE A 49 -12.90 -10.75 8.33
N ASN A 50 -13.68 -10.35 7.33
CA ASN A 50 -14.64 -11.21 6.65
C ASN A 50 -14.05 -11.69 5.32
N PRO A 51 -13.57 -12.93 5.21
CA PRO A 51 -12.87 -13.43 4.03
C PRO A 51 -13.76 -13.56 2.79
N GLU A 52 -15.09 -13.66 2.96
CA GLU A 52 -16.05 -13.79 1.85
C GLU A 52 -16.28 -12.46 1.12
N GLU A 53 -16.00 -11.34 1.77
CA GLU A 53 -16.21 -10.02 1.20
C GLU A 53 -15.10 -9.62 0.22
N MET A 54 -15.50 -9.00 -0.88
CA MET A 54 -14.64 -8.72 -2.01
C MET A 54 -14.29 -7.22 -2.16
N THR A 55 -14.61 -6.39 -1.18
CA THR A 55 -14.20 -4.97 -1.16
C THR A 55 -13.43 -4.64 0.10
N LEU A 56 -12.57 -3.63 0.03
CA LEU A 56 -11.76 -3.22 1.16
C LEU A 56 -12.62 -2.89 2.39
N GLN A 57 -13.70 -2.12 2.22
CA GLN A 57 -14.57 -1.71 3.31
C GLN A 57 -15.36 -2.87 3.92
N ALA A 58 -15.85 -3.79 3.10
CA ALA A 58 -16.68 -4.91 3.57
C ALA A 58 -15.81 -6.00 4.24
N ARG A 59 -14.62 -6.27 3.69
CA ARG A 59 -13.71 -7.28 4.26
C ARG A 59 -13.16 -6.90 5.64
N TYR A 60 -12.87 -5.63 5.86
CA TYR A 60 -12.28 -5.18 7.11
C TYR A 60 -13.30 -4.46 7.98
N GLY A 61 -13.74 -5.09 9.06
CA GLY A 61 -14.59 -4.50 10.08
C GLY A 61 -13.86 -3.41 10.89
N VAL A 62 -14.54 -2.83 11.86
CA VAL A 62 -13.95 -1.91 12.83
C VAL A 62 -13.96 -2.56 14.22
N PRO A 63 -12.96 -2.32 15.08
CA PRO A 63 -12.94 -2.83 16.44
C PRO A 63 -14.15 -2.32 17.25
N GLN A 64 -14.51 -3.08 18.29
CA GLN A 64 -15.56 -2.67 19.24
C GLN A 64 -15.22 -1.28 19.81
N GLY A 65 -16.23 -0.43 19.93
CA GLY A 65 -16.06 0.95 20.40
C GLY A 65 -15.59 1.95 19.36
N TYR A 66 -15.24 1.48 18.14
CA TYR A 66 -14.86 2.34 17.01
C TYR A 66 -15.97 2.40 15.98
N LYS A 67 -15.99 3.46 15.20
CA LYS A 67 -16.84 3.59 14.02
C LYS A 67 -16.05 4.14 12.85
N ARG A 68 -16.41 3.73 11.66
CA ARG A 68 -15.82 4.30 10.45
C ARG A 68 -16.26 5.76 10.31
N VAL A 69 -15.32 6.64 10.09
CA VAL A 69 -15.64 8.04 9.75
C VAL A 69 -16.45 8.07 8.46
N ALA A 70 -17.54 8.85 8.43
CA ALA A 70 -18.32 9.04 7.22
C ALA A 70 -17.47 9.72 6.14
N VAL A 71 -17.67 9.31 4.89
CA VAL A 71 -17.03 9.93 3.72
C VAL A 71 -18.08 10.42 2.76
N GLU A 72 -17.78 11.47 2.02
CA GLU A 72 -18.66 12.05 1.03
C GLU A 72 -18.85 11.07 -0.14
N LYS A 73 -20.09 10.97 -0.62
CA LYS A 73 -20.42 10.18 -1.81
C LYS A 73 -19.70 10.71 -3.04
N GLY A 74 -19.07 9.82 -3.80
CA GLY A 74 -18.27 10.15 -4.98
C GLY A 74 -16.89 10.72 -4.65
N SER A 75 -16.49 10.75 -3.36
CA SER A 75 -15.16 11.18 -2.95
C SER A 75 -14.09 10.11 -3.28
N PHE A 76 -12.84 10.53 -3.29
CA PHE A 76 -11.71 9.59 -3.43
C PHE A 76 -11.65 8.59 -2.26
N ALA A 77 -12.02 9.01 -1.06
CA ALA A 77 -12.10 8.13 0.11
C ALA A 77 -13.16 7.03 -0.07
N GLU A 78 -14.34 7.35 -0.60
CA GLU A 78 -15.35 6.33 -0.93
C GLU A 78 -14.84 5.38 -2.01
N PHE A 79 -14.22 5.91 -3.07
CA PHE A 79 -13.61 5.11 -4.13
C PHE A 79 -12.57 4.12 -3.58
N LEU A 80 -11.67 4.57 -2.70
CA LEU A 80 -10.67 3.71 -2.08
C LEU A 80 -11.29 2.61 -1.21
N ARG A 81 -12.33 2.93 -0.43
CA ARG A 81 -13.05 1.96 0.41
C ARG A 81 -13.75 0.87 -0.39
N ASN A 82 -14.18 1.19 -1.59
CA ASN A 82 -14.86 0.28 -2.51
C ASN A 82 -13.92 -0.45 -3.47
N GLN A 83 -12.58 -0.31 -3.30
CA GLN A 83 -11.63 -1.06 -4.11
C GLN A 83 -11.85 -2.56 -3.96
N LYS A 84 -11.86 -3.24 -5.11
CA LYS A 84 -12.01 -4.69 -5.17
C LYS A 84 -10.75 -5.39 -4.66
N LEU A 85 -10.97 -6.48 -3.97
CA LEU A 85 -9.93 -7.37 -3.46
C LEU A 85 -10.05 -8.72 -4.16
N LYS A 86 -8.94 -9.37 -4.38
CA LYS A 86 -8.90 -10.79 -4.78
C LYS A 86 -9.43 -11.66 -3.65
N THR A 87 -9.70 -12.92 -3.93
CA THR A 87 -10.11 -13.91 -2.91
C THR A 87 -9.17 -13.84 -1.72
N TYR A 88 -9.73 -13.97 -0.51
CA TYR A 88 -8.92 -13.94 0.71
C TYR A 88 -7.89 -15.06 0.71
N GLY A 89 -6.66 -14.75 1.09
CA GLY A 89 -5.52 -15.68 1.03
C GLY A 89 -4.80 -15.75 -0.32
N GLU A 90 -5.31 -15.07 -1.34
CA GLU A 90 -4.60 -14.93 -2.62
C GLU A 90 -3.22 -14.31 -2.42
N LYS A 91 -2.22 -14.85 -3.10
CA LYS A 91 -0.84 -14.37 -2.98
C LYS A 91 -0.54 -13.26 -4.00
N VAL A 92 0.32 -12.31 -3.60
CA VAL A 92 0.82 -11.28 -4.52
C VAL A 92 1.64 -11.92 -5.62
N GLN A 93 1.34 -11.54 -6.86
CA GLN A 93 2.07 -11.98 -8.05
C GLN A 93 2.89 -10.84 -8.65
N TYR A 94 4.01 -11.19 -9.24
CA TYR A 94 4.74 -10.33 -10.16
C TYR A 94 4.06 -10.31 -11.54
N PHE A 95 4.44 -9.35 -12.38
CA PHE A 95 3.94 -9.21 -13.76
C PHE A 95 4.10 -10.47 -14.63
N ASN A 96 5.06 -11.33 -14.31
CA ASN A 96 5.33 -12.58 -15.02
C ASN A 96 4.58 -13.81 -14.42
N GLY A 97 3.64 -13.57 -13.50
CA GLY A 97 2.84 -14.62 -12.86
C GLY A 97 3.50 -15.34 -11.69
N ASN A 98 4.78 -15.11 -11.42
CA ASN A 98 5.45 -15.70 -10.27
C ASN A 98 4.95 -15.08 -8.95
N TYR A 99 4.84 -15.87 -7.90
CA TYR A 99 4.44 -15.39 -6.60
C TYR A 99 5.57 -14.63 -5.89
N LYS A 100 5.22 -13.52 -5.27
CA LYS A 100 6.15 -12.76 -4.43
C LYS A 100 6.38 -13.50 -3.11
N ARG A 101 7.65 -13.60 -2.69
CA ARG A 101 8.03 -14.14 -1.38
C ARG A 101 7.84 -13.06 -0.30
N SER A 102 6.62 -12.90 0.19
CA SER A 102 6.27 -11.87 1.17
C SER A 102 5.14 -12.36 2.09
N GLU A 103 5.31 -13.55 2.65
CA GLU A 103 4.30 -14.13 3.56
C GLU A 103 4.24 -13.37 4.89
N GLY A 104 3.03 -13.20 5.43
CA GLY A 104 2.80 -12.58 6.73
C GLY A 104 2.90 -11.06 6.79
N ILE A 105 3.07 -10.37 5.66
CA ILE A 105 3.18 -8.90 5.62
C ILE A 105 1.97 -8.21 4.98
N TYR A 106 0.97 -8.96 4.53
CA TYR A 106 -0.30 -8.46 3.99
C TYR A 106 -1.41 -9.49 4.23
N ASP A 107 -2.65 -9.02 4.33
CA ASP A 107 -3.83 -9.86 4.52
C ASP A 107 -4.63 -10.04 3.22
N SER A 108 -4.57 -9.08 2.32
CA SER A 108 -5.34 -9.09 1.07
C SER A 108 -4.59 -8.42 -0.07
N VAL A 109 -4.98 -8.77 -1.28
CA VAL A 109 -4.43 -8.24 -2.52
C VAL A 109 -5.53 -7.50 -3.28
N PHE A 110 -5.25 -6.31 -3.78
CA PHE A 110 -6.16 -5.58 -4.67
C PHE A 110 -6.36 -6.34 -5.98
N ASP A 111 -7.62 -6.40 -6.43
CA ASP A 111 -7.96 -6.98 -7.74
C ASP A 111 -7.73 -5.95 -8.83
N VAL A 112 -6.47 -5.73 -9.16
CA VAL A 112 -6.01 -4.78 -10.17
C VAL A 112 -5.15 -5.50 -11.20
N GLU A 113 -5.42 -5.26 -12.47
CA GLU A 113 -4.56 -5.75 -13.54
C GLU A 113 -3.21 -4.99 -13.53
N ILE A 114 -2.12 -5.72 -13.43
CA ILE A 114 -0.76 -5.16 -13.38
C ILE A 114 -0.04 -5.19 -14.75
N GLY A 115 -0.67 -5.78 -15.78
CA GLY A 115 -0.07 -5.92 -17.10
C GLY A 115 1.05 -6.96 -17.16
N ASP A 116 1.82 -6.91 -18.23
CA ASP A 116 2.86 -7.88 -18.60
C ASP A 116 4.30 -7.34 -18.47
N ARG A 117 4.46 -6.17 -17.86
CA ARG A 117 5.76 -5.52 -17.63
C ARG A 117 5.97 -5.16 -16.17
N ASP A 118 7.21 -5.10 -15.74
CA ASP A 118 7.59 -4.71 -14.38
C ASP A 118 7.46 -3.19 -14.16
N LEU A 119 6.22 -2.73 -14.06
CA LEU A 119 5.87 -1.31 -13.95
C LEU A 119 5.07 -0.96 -12.69
N HIS A 120 4.59 -1.95 -11.93
CA HIS A 120 3.76 -1.70 -10.76
C HIS A 120 4.56 -1.77 -9.47
N GLN A 121 5.05 -0.61 -9.01
CA GLN A 121 5.69 -0.43 -7.71
C GLN A 121 4.81 0.46 -6.81
N CYS A 122 5.31 0.88 -5.64
CA CYS A 122 4.52 1.62 -4.65
C CYS A 122 3.98 2.97 -5.19
N ALA A 123 4.82 3.74 -5.89
CA ALA A 123 4.41 5.02 -6.48
C ALA A 123 3.36 4.81 -7.59
N ASP A 124 3.54 3.77 -8.40
CA ASP A 124 2.66 3.46 -9.53
C ASP A 124 1.26 3.05 -9.06
N ALA A 125 1.16 2.34 -7.94
CA ALA A 125 -0.13 2.00 -7.33
C ALA A 125 -0.92 3.26 -6.92
N ILE A 126 -0.26 4.26 -6.33
CA ILE A 126 -0.89 5.54 -5.95
C ILE A 126 -1.34 6.29 -7.20
N MET A 127 -0.48 6.40 -8.21
CA MET A 127 -0.80 7.08 -9.47
C MET A 127 -1.95 6.38 -10.22
N LEU A 128 -1.95 5.04 -10.21
CA LEU A 128 -3.04 4.28 -10.82
C LEU A 128 -4.38 4.54 -10.14
N LEU A 129 -4.46 4.40 -8.82
CA LEU A 129 -5.70 4.62 -8.07
C LEU A 129 -6.26 6.03 -8.29
N ARG A 130 -5.38 7.04 -8.32
CA ARG A 130 -5.78 8.42 -8.64
C ARG A 130 -6.27 8.54 -10.08
N GLY A 131 -5.58 7.93 -11.03
CA GLY A 131 -5.96 7.93 -12.44
C GLY A 131 -7.31 7.24 -12.67
N GLU A 132 -7.52 6.06 -12.10
CA GLU A 132 -8.78 5.30 -12.17
C GLU A 132 -9.97 6.06 -11.59
N TYR A 133 -9.77 6.74 -10.46
CA TYR A 133 -10.79 7.58 -9.84
C TYR A 133 -11.28 8.68 -10.80
N PHE A 134 -10.37 9.46 -11.36
CA PHE A 134 -10.74 10.52 -12.28
C PHE A 134 -11.24 10.01 -13.64
N TYR A 135 -10.71 8.86 -14.10
CA TYR A 135 -11.21 8.21 -15.30
C TYR A 135 -12.67 7.78 -15.14
N GLY A 136 -13.00 7.14 -14.01
CA GLY A 136 -14.38 6.74 -13.68
C GLY A 136 -15.34 7.92 -13.57
N LYS A 137 -14.87 9.06 -13.09
CA LYS A 137 -15.64 10.32 -13.02
C LYS A 137 -15.68 11.08 -14.35
N LYS A 138 -14.98 10.62 -15.38
CA LYS A 138 -14.81 11.33 -16.68
C LYS A 138 -14.16 12.71 -16.53
N GLU A 139 -13.42 12.93 -15.45
CA GLU A 139 -12.68 14.15 -15.17
C GLU A 139 -11.26 14.06 -15.76
N TYR A 140 -11.19 13.85 -17.07
CA TYR A 140 -9.96 13.48 -17.79
C TYR A 140 -8.85 14.53 -17.71
N ASP A 141 -9.20 15.80 -17.58
CA ASP A 141 -8.22 16.89 -17.44
C ASP A 141 -7.47 16.86 -16.09
N LYS A 142 -8.04 16.17 -15.09
CA LYS A 142 -7.39 15.94 -13.80
C LYS A 142 -6.40 14.77 -13.82
N ILE A 143 -6.36 13.99 -14.90
CA ILE A 143 -5.42 12.88 -15.08
C ILE A 143 -4.15 13.44 -15.71
N ASN A 144 -3.22 13.85 -14.86
CA ASN A 144 -1.91 14.32 -15.27
C ASN A 144 -0.87 13.95 -14.21
N PHE A 145 0.36 13.71 -14.65
CA PHE A 145 1.48 13.28 -13.81
C PHE A 145 2.77 13.89 -14.33
N ASN A 146 3.63 14.36 -13.44
CA ASN A 146 4.94 14.84 -13.82
C ASN A 146 5.94 13.69 -13.90
N PHE A 147 6.72 13.65 -14.98
CA PHE A 147 7.88 12.78 -15.07
C PHE A 147 9.01 13.30 -14.17
N VAL A 148 10.00 12.46 -13.89
CA VAL A 148 11.18 12.87 -13.12
C VAL A 148 11.90 14.07 -13.79
N THR A 149 11.79 14.20 -15.12
CA THR A 149 12.32 15.33 -15.91
C THR A 149 11.56 16.64 -15.73
N GLY A 150 10.38 16.62 -15.07
CA GLY A 150 9.45 17.73 -14.94
C GLY A 150 8.45 17.85 -16.10
N PHE A 151 8.47 16.94 -17.08
CA PHE A 151 7.48 16.94 -18.17
C PHE A 151 6.11 16.55 -17.62
N ASN A 152 5.08 17.36 -17.87
CA ASN A 152 3.72 17.07 -17.47
C ASN A 152 3.00 16.21 -18.50
N ALA A 153 2.81 14.92 -18.18
CA ALA A 153 2.06 13.97 -18.96
C ALA A 153 0.55 14.14 -18.71
N GLN A 154 -0.21 14.55 -19.71
CA GLN A 154 -1.64 14.83 -19.63
C GLN A 154 -2.46 13.80 -20.43
N TYR A 155 -3.42 13.14 -19.78
CA TYR A 155 -4.30 12.19 -20.44
C TYR A 155 -5.20 12.86 -21.50
N SER A 156 -5.63 14.11 -21.26
CA SER A 156 -6.42 14.88 -22.23
C SER A 156 -5.70 15.08 -23.58
N LYS A 157 -4.37 15.24 -23.59
CA LYS A 157 -3.57 15.24 -24.81
C LYS A 157 -3.51 13.86 -25.45
N TRP A 158 -3.38 12.81 -24.64
CA TRP A 158 -3.38 11.43 -25.13
C TRP A 158 -4.70 11.08 -25.83
N MET A 159 -5.85 11.46 -25.24
CA MET A 159 -7.17 11.29 -25.83
C MET A 159 -7.32 11.99 -27.19
N GLN A 160 -6.69 13.14 -27.37
CA GLN A 160 -6.65 13.86 -28.63
C GLN A 160 -5.78 13.19 -29.68
N GLY A 161 -5.18 12.03 -29.39
CA GLY A 161 -4.33 11.26 -30.30
C GLY A 161 -2.84 11.65 -30.27
N TYR A 162 -2.42 12.46 -29.30
CA TYR A 162 -0.99 12.68 -29.05
C TYR A 162 -0.37 11.49 -28.32
N ARG A 163 0.93 11.33 -28.53
CA ARG A 163 1.76 10.38 -27.75
C ARG A 163 2.93 11.13 -27.18
N ILE A 164 3.59 10.53 -26.21
CA ILE A 164 4.70 11.12 -25.49
C ILE A 164 6.01 10.49 -26.00
N ASN A 165 6.96 11.34 -26.43
CA ASN A 165 8.35 10.98 -26.53
C ASN A 165 9.02 11.34 -25.21
N PRO A 166 9.47 10.36 -24.40
CA PRO A 166 10.03 10.64 -23.07
C PRO A 166 11.48 11.08 -23.11
N ASN A 167 12.15 11.07 -24.27
CA ASN A 167 13.54 11.43 -24.41
C ASN A 167 13.78 12.93 -24.09
N GLY A 168 14.92 13.21 -23.50
CA GLY A 168 15.26 14.57 -23.06
C GLY A 168 14.29 15.07 -21.98
N LYS A 169 13.74 16.27 -22.18
CA LYS A 169 12.74 16.86 -21.27
C LYS A 169 11.34 16.28 -21.43
N GLY A 170 11.10 15.51 -22.49
CA GLY A 170 9.78 15.04 -22.89
C GLY A 170 9.09 15.96 -23.90
N SER A 171 8.28 15.38 -24.80
CA SER A 171 7.51 16.13 -25.79
C SER A 171 6.29 15.34 -26.26
N TYR A 172 5.30 16.06 -26.83
CA TYR A 172 4.16 15.43 -27.48
C TYR A 172 4.35 15.40 -29.00
N TYR A 173 3.85 14.33 -29.63
CA TYR A 173 3.73 14.24 -31.09
C TYR A 173 2.39 13.61 -31.48
N LYS A 174 1.79 14.07 -32.57
CA LYS A 174 0.53 13.52 -33.10
C LYS A 174 0.77 12.15 -33.70
N LYS A 175 -0.01 11.13 -33.33
CA LYS A 175 0.16 9.76 -33.81
C LYS A 175 -1.13 9.12 -34.33
N SER A 176 -2.29 9.46 -33.76
CA SER A 176 -3.55 8.77 -34.07
C SER A 176 -4.74 9.73 -34.04
N ALA A 177 -5.90 9.24 -34.50
CA ALA A 177 -7.16 9.90 -34.26
C ALA A 177 -7.47 10.00 -32.75
N PRO A 178 -8.33 10.93 -32.31
CA PRO A 178 -8.78 11.00 -30.93
C PRO A 178 -9.47 9.72 -30.46
N SER A 179 -9.22 9.32 -29.21
CA SER A 179 -9.83 8.14 -28.60
C SER A 179 -9.73 8.21 -27.07
N ASN A 180 -10.79 7.80 -26.34
CA ASN A 180 -10.82 7.76 -24.90
C ASN A 180 -11.16 6.37 -24.34
N THR A 181 -10.78 5.30 -25.02
CA THR A 181 -11.01 3.93 -24.54
C THR A 181 -10.23 3.64 -23.27
N TYR A 182 -10.75 2.76 -22.40
CA TYR A 182 -10.05 2.32 -21.19
C TYR A 182 -8.67 1.70 -21.50
N LYS A 183 -8.57 0.94 -22.60
CA LYS A 183 -7.27 0.44 -23.10
C LYS A 183 -6.31 1.60 -23.42
N GLY A 184 -6.82 2.68 -24.00
CA GLY A 184 -6.04 3.89 -24.25
C GLY A 184 -5.54 4.55 -22.97
N PHE A 185 -6.40 4.62 -21.94
CA PHE A 185 -6.04 5.10 -20.61
C PHE A 185 -4.95 4.21 -19.97
N ARG A 186 -5.11 2.90 -19.98
CA ARG A 186 -4.08 1.98 -19.45
C ARG A 186 -2.73 2.10 -20.19
N ASN A 187 -2.75 2.30 -21.50
CA ASN A 187 -1.54 2.55 -22.28
C ASN A 187 -0.87 3.88 -21.90
N PHE A 188 -1.65 4.92 -21.59
CA PHE A 188 -1.13 6.17 -21.05
C PHE A 188 -0.48 5.94 -19.68
N MET A 189 -1.16 5.23 -18.76
CA MET A 189 -0.61 4.92 -17.43
C MET A 189 0.69 4.12 -17.51
N ASN A 190 0.83 3.19 -18.46
CA ASN A 190 2.09 2.46 -18.69
C ASN A 190 3.26 3.37 -19.08
N ILE A 191 3.01 4.48 -19.78
CA ILE A 191 4.05 5.49 -20.03
C ILE A 191 4.35 6.27 -18.73
N VAL A 192 3.32 6.65 -17.97
CA VAL A 192 3.50 7.34 -16.69
C VAL A 192 4.38 6.49 -15.76
N PHE A 193 4.07 5.21 -15.56
CA PHE A 193 4.85 4.31 -14.69
C PHE A 193 6.31 4.15 -15.12
N GLY A 194 6.61 4.26 -16.41
CA GLY A 194 7.98 4.18 -16.90
C GLY A 194 8.82 5.42 -16.64
N TYR A 195 8.22 6.59 -16.38
CA TYR A 195 8.94 7.87 -16.34
C TYR A 195 8.57 8.77 -15.15
N ALA A 196 7.51 8.49 -14.43
CA ALA A 196 7.17 9.07 -13.14
C ALA A 196 7.48 8.06 -12.02
N GLY A 197 7.60 8.51 -10.79
CA GLY A 197 7.87 7.65 -9.64
C GLY A 197 7.93 8.43 -8.34
N THR A 198 8.51 7.86 -7.29
CA THR A 198 8.58 8.47 -5.95
C THR A 198 9.17 9.89 -5.99
N LEU A 199 10.22 10.10 -6.76
CA LEU A 199 10.86 11.43 -6.88
C LEU A 199 9.94 12.48 -7.52
N SER A 200 9.09 12.09 -8.49
CA SER A 200 8.10 13.00 -9.06
C SER A 200 6.98 13.30 -8.07
N LEU A 201 6.48 12.29 -7.35
CA LEU A 201 5.44 12.47 -6.34
C LEU A 201 5.94 13.36 -5.19
N GLU A 202 7.18 13.19 -4.73
CA GLU A 202 7.77 14.04 -3.70
C GLU A 202 7.73 15.52 -4.08
N LYS A 203 8.01 15.85 -5.34
CA LYS A 203 7.95 17.23 -5.85
C LYS A 203 6.53 17.77 -6.01
N GLU A 204 5.56 16.91 -6.23
CA GLU A 204 4.15 17.29 -6.43
C GLU A 204 3.38 17.40 -5.11
N MET A 205 3.78 16.63 -4.10
CA MET A 205 3.08 16.57 -2.81
C MET A 205 3.58 17.63 -1.85
N THR A 206 2.66 18.22 -1.09
CA THR A 206 3.00 19.11 0.02
C THR A 206 3.10 18.30 1.30
N PRO A 207 4.26 18.30 2.00
CA PRO A 207 4.39 17.63 3.30
C PRO A 207 3.35 18.13 4.30
N GLN A 208 2.71 17.19 5.00
CA GLN A 208 1.72 17.48 6.04
C GLN A 208 2.16 16.85 7.36
N LYS A 209 1.86 17.51 8.45
CA LYS A 209 2.00 16.93 9.79
C LYS A 209 0.94 15.84 9.98
N ILE A 210 1.27 14.81 10.76
CA ILE A 210 0.36 13.67 11.00
C ILE A 210 -0.96 14.13 11.62
N GLU A 211 -0.93 15.11 12.53
CA GLU A 211 -2.12 15.69 13.16
C GLU A 211 -3.07 16.38 12.17
N ASN A 212 -2.58 16.78 11.00
CA ASN A 212 -3.37 17.40 9.96
C ASN A 212 -3.90 16.40 8.92
N MET A 213 -3.62 15.11 9.11
CA MET A 213 -4.04 14.08 8.17
C MET A 213 -5.56 13.98 8.15
N LYS A 214 -6.14 14.08 6.96
CA LYS A 214 -7.57 13.94 6.71
C LYS A 214 -7.82 12.73 5.84
N ILE A 215 -9.03 12.19 5.92
CA ILE A 215 -9.50 11.16 4.98
C ILE A 215 -9.67 11.85 3.62
N GLY A 216 -8.97 11.35 2.60
CA GLY A 216 -8.83 11.91 1.27
C GLY A 216 -10.09 11.93 0.41
#